data_2ee838e614cecbdd4b861304eea588de
#
_entry.id   2ee838e614cecbdd4b861304eea588de
#
_cell.length_a   1.000
_cell.length_b   1.000
_cell.length_c   1.000
_cell.angle_alpha   90.00
_cell.angle_beta   90.00
_cell.angle_gamma   90.00
#
_symmetry.space_group_name_H-M   'P 1'
#
loop_
_entity.id
_entity.type
_entity.pdbx_description
1 polymer ?
#
loop_
_entity_poly.entity_id
_entity_poly.type
_entity_poly.pdbx_seq_one_letter_code
_entity_poly.pdbx_strand_id
1 'polypeptide(L)'
;ARCVASHALNIFGDHSDIYACRQTGFAMLCSSNVQEVMDLGTVAHLSTIEGRVPFIHFFDGFRTSHEIQKIETWDMEDVRDMVDFEKVEEFRKRALNPEHPVLRGTAQNPDIFFQAREACNPYYDAIPGIVEDYMNKVNEKIGTNYKLFNYYGAPDATHVIVAMGSVCDTIEETIDYLNEKEGTKLGLVKVRLYRPFRADKLVEAIPSTCEQISVLDRTKEPGSEGEPLYLDVVAALKGTQFHDVAIASGRYGLGSKDTTPAQIKAVYWNASWKDTYKPRFTIGIEDDVTNLSLETEGKLDSAPAGTTACKFWGLGADGTV
;
A
#
# COMPACT_ATOMS: atom_id res chain seq x y z
N ALA A 1 17.23 -4.34 2.36
CA ALA A 1 17.56 -5.66 2.89
C ALA A 1 16.85 -6.70 2.06
N ARG A 2 17.55 -7.71 1.60
CA ARG A 2 16.97 -8.81 0.82
C ARG A 2 16.94 -10.07 1.65
N CYS A 3 16.00 -10.94 1.33
CA CYS A 3 15.83 -12.19 2.04
C CYS A 3 17.04 -13.11 1.83
N VAL A 4 17.67 -13.55 2.90
CA VAL A 4 18.78 -14.48 2.85
C VAL A 4 18.39 -15.92 2.46
N ALA A 5 17.10 -16.23 2.49
CA ALA A 5 16.58 -17.54 2.07
C ALA A 5 16.61 -17.75 0.54
N SER A 6 16.81 -16.68 -0.24
CA SER A 6 17.06 -16.78 -1.68
C SER A 6 18.54 -16.56 -1.97
N HIS A 7 19.16 -17.44 -2.75
CA HIS A 7 20.59 -17.33 -3.04
C HIS A 7 20.93 -16.35 -4.17
N ALA A 8 19.99 -15.56 -4.61
CA ALA A 8 20.20 -14.54 -5.63
C ALA A 8 19.44 -13.26 -5.30
N LEU A 9 20.07 -12.13 -5.60
CA LEU A 9 19.44 -10.83 -5.54
C LEU A 9 18.59 -10.63 -6.80
N ASN A 10 17.34 -10.20 -6.62
CA ASN A 10 16.53 -9.64 -7.69
C ASN A 10 16.54 -8.12 -7.58
N ILE A 11 16.89 -7.42 -8.66
CA ILE A 11 16.91 -5.96 -8.70
C ILE A 11 15.52 -5.33 -8.87
N PHE A 12 14.55 -6.07 -9.42
CA PHE A 12 13.18 -5.60 -9.46
C PHE A 12 12.60 -5.49 -8.06
N GLY A 13 11.99 -4.35 -7.76
CA GLY A 13 11.51 -4.02 -6.43
C GLY A 13 10.40 -4.95 -5.95
N ASP A 14 10.34 -5.14 -4.65
CA ASP A 14 9.24 -5.70 -3.90
C ASP A 14 9.10 -4.91 -2.59
N HIS A 15 8.11 -5.23 -1.75
CA HIS A 15 7.87 -4.51 -0.49
C HIS A 15 8.66 -5.08 0.71
N SER A 16 9.63 -5.97 0.50
CA SER A 16 10.37 -6.62 1.61
C SER A 16 11.17 -5.64 2.46
N ASP A 17 11.71 -4.58 1.87
CA ASP A 17 12.42 -3.51 2.58
C ASP A 17 11.46 -2.64 3.41
N ILE A 18 10.30 -2.30 2.86
CA ILE A 18 9.23 -1.59 3.56
C ILE A 18 8.75 -2.40 4.76
N TYR A 19 8.45 -3.66 4.57
CA TYR A 19 8.02 -4.54 5.66
C TYR A 19 9.13 -4.76 6.71
N ALA A 20 10.41 -4.80 6.31
CA ALA A 20 11.52 -4.85 7.27
C ALA A 20 11.58 -3.58 8.14
N CYS A 21 11.15 -2.43 7.62
CA CYS A 21 11.14 -1.16 8.34
C CYS A 21 9.88 -0.92 9.19
N ARG A 22 8.85 -1.78 9.10
CA ARG A 22 7.56 -1.56 9.80
C ARG A 22 7.64 -1.47 11.33
N GLN A 23 8.74 -1.96 11.92
CA GLN A 23 8.98 -1.96 13.37
C GLN A 23 9.94 -0.85 13.84
N THR A 24 10.42 -0.01 12.93
CA THR A 24 11.43 1.01 13.25
C THR A 24 10.86 2.29 13.84
N GLY A 25 9.55 2.49 13.74
CA GLY A 25 8.86 3.69 14.25
C GLY A 25 8.62 4.76 13.21
N PHE A 26 8.93 4.53 11.92
CA PHE A 26 8.48 5.40 10.85
C PHE A 26 6.99 5.22 10.60
N ALA A 27 6.27 6.33 10.39
CA ALA A 27 4.99 6.27 9.71
C ALA A 27 5.22 5.94 8.23
N MET A 28 4.29 5.21 7.62
CA MET A 28 4.49 4.66 6.28
C MET A 28 3.30 4.99 5.37
N LEU A 29 3.55 5.78 4.33
CA LEU A 29 2.55 6.23 3.38
C LEU A 29 2.88 5.70 1.97
N CYS A 30 1.93 4.99 1.36
CA CYS A 30 2.07 4.35 0.05
C CYS A 30 1.35 5.13 -1.04
N SER A 31 2.00 5.28 -2.20
CA SER A 31 1.40 5.79 -3.43
C SER A 31 1.34 4.72 -4.51
N SER A 32 0.29 4.73 -5.33
CA SER A 32 0.07 3.75 -6.39
C SER A 32 0.67 4.18 -7.73
N ASN A 33 0.62 5.47 -8.05
CA ASN A 33 1.07 6.02 -9.34
C ASN A 33 1.83 7.34 -9.17
N VAL A 34 2.29 7.93 -10.27
CA VAL A 34 3.15 9.13 -10.27
C VAL A 34 2.42 10.36 -9.75
N GLN A 35 1.12 10.52 -10.05
CA GLN A 35 0.32 11.63 -9.51
C GLN A 35 0.21 11.54 -7.98
N GLU A 36 -0.08 10.36 -7.48
CA GLU A 36 -0.14 10.11 -6.03
C GLU A 36 1.20 10.35 -5.33
N VAL A 37 2.33 10.06 -6.00
CA VAL A 37 3.67 10.37 -5.46
C VAL A 37 3.83 11.87 -5.25
N MET A 38 3.38 12.70 -6.19
CA MET A 38 3.41 14.17 -6.05
C MET A 38 2.54 14.62 -4.87
N ASP A 39 1.30 14.16 -4.82
CA ASP A 39 0.29 14.64 -3.89
C ASP A 39 0.53 14.14 -2.45
N LEU A 40 0.74 12.85 -2.29
CA LEU A 40 0.98 12.24 -0.98
C LEU A 40 2.37 12.53 -0.42
N GLY A 41 3.34 12.89 -1.29
CA GLY A 41 4.61 13.44 -0.84
C GLY A 41 4.42 14.72 -0.02
N THR A 42 3.56 15.62 -0.47
CA THR A 42 3.18 16.83 0.28
C THR A 42 2.52 16.46 1.61
N VAL A 43 1.56 15.52 1.62
CA VAL A 43 0.93 15.04 2.85
C VAL A 43 1.96 14.50 3.84
N ALA A 44 2.90 13.66 3.39
CA ALA A 44 3.94 13.07 4.24
C ALA A 44 4.83 14.13 4.90
N HIS A 45 5.25 15.14 4.12
CA HIS A 45 6.10 16.22 4.63
C HIS A 45 5.38 17.08 5.68
N LEU A 46 4.13 17.48 5.41
CA LEU A 46 3.35 18.29 6.34
C LEU A 46 3.02 17.49 7.62
N SER A 47 2.64 16.24 7.47
CA SER A 47 2.34 15.35 8.60
C SER A 47 3.56 15.07 9.49
N THR A 48 4.77 14.97 8.92
CA THR A 48 6.01 14.82 9.69
C THR A 48 6.26 16.03 10.58
N ILE A 49 6.06 17.24 10.06
CA ILE A 49 6.31 18.48 10.81
C ILE A 49 5.34 18.58 11.99
N GLU A 50 4.06 18.36 11.75
CA GLU A 50 3.03 18.48 12.79
C GLU A 50 3.08 17.30 13.78
N GLY A 51 3.11 16.07 13.27
CA GLY A 51 3.00 14.86 14.06
C GLY A 51 4.28 14.45 14.79
N ARG A 52 5.43 15.05 14.45
CA ARG A 52 6.74 14.77 15.08
C ARG A 52 7.19 13.31 14.93
N VAL A 53 6.66 12.60 13.95
CA VAL A 53 7.01 11.23 13.60
C VAL A 53 7.60 11.24 12.20
N PRO A 54 8.76 10.60 11.95
CA PRO A 54 9.33 10.53 10.61
C PRO A 54 8.49 9.64 9.70
N PHE A 55 8.46 9.95 8.41
CA PHE A 55 7.72 9.21 7.40
C PHE A 55 8.64 8.50 6.42
N ILE A 56 8.27 7.28 6.04
CA ILE A 56 8.66 6.65 4.79
C ILE A 56 7.49 6.80 3.83
N HIS A 57 7.63 7.70 2.87
CA HIS A 57 6.74 7.77 1.72
C HIS A 57 7.32 6.87 0.62
N PHE A 58 6.57 5.90 0.17
CA PHE A 58 7.07 4.88 -0.75
C PHE A 58 6.11 4.58 -1.88
N PHE A 59 6.68 4.08 -2.96
CA PHE A 59 5.99 3.62 -4.16
C PHE A 59 6.80 2.52 -4.85
N ASP A 60 6.22 1.83 -5.79
CA ASP A 60 6.85 0.67 -6.42
C ASP A 60 8.02 1.04 -7.32
N GLY A 61 9.19 0.44 -7.06
CA GLY A 61 10.33 0.51 -7.94
C GLY A 61 10.08 -0.25 -9.26
N PHE A 62 10.61 0.27 -10.36
CA PHE A 62 10.43 -0.17 -11.75
C PHE A 62 9.00 -0.04 -12.30
N ARG A 63 7.97 -0.12 -11.47
CA ARG A 63 6.59 0.11 -11.90
C ARG A 63 6.31 1.61 -11.91
N THR A 64 6.05 2.19 -10.76
CA THR A 64 5.79 3.62 -10.63
C THR A 64 7.04 4.48 -10.91
N SER A 65 8.24 4.04 -10.46
CA SER A 65 9.47 4.85 -10.58
C SER A 65 9.97 5.02 -12.02
N HIS A 66 9.59 4.15 -12.95
CA HIS A 66 9.98 4.21 -14.37
C HIS A 66 8.81 4.54 -15.30
N GLU A 67 7.64 4.78 -14.74
CA GLU A 67 6.47 5.20 -15.49
C GLU A 67 6.62 6.65 -15.94
N ILE A 68 6.28 6.91 -17.22
CA ILE A 68 6.20 8.25 -17.76
C ILE A 68 4.72 8.63 -17.81
N GLN A 69 4.32 9.50 -16.92
CA GLN A 69 2.93 9.93 -16.76
C GLN A 69 2.86 11.46 -16.81
N LYS A 70 1.86 11.99 -17.50
CA LYS A 70 1.52 13.41 -17.39
C LYS A 70 0.78 13.61 -16.05
N ILE A 71 1.33 14.46 -15.20
CA ILE A 71 0.76 14.78 -13.89
C ILE A 71 0.42 16.26 -13.81
N GLU A 72 -0.52 16.61 -12.94
CA GLU A 72 -0.77 17.98 -12.51
C GLU A 72 0.20 18.33 -11.38
N THR A 73 0.85 19.48 -11.49
CA THR A 73 1.82 19.94 -10.49
C THR A 73 1.18 20.97 -9.57
N TRP A 74 1.63 20.99 -8.33
CA TRP A 74 1.21 21.98 -7.34
C TRP A 74 1.63 23.39 -7.72
N ASP A 75 0.75 24.36 -7.47
CA ASP A 75 1.19 25.73 -7.26
C ASP A 75 1.88 25.81 -5.89
N MET A 76 3.05 26.42 -5.84
CA MET A 76 3.82 26.54 -4.60
C MET A 76 3.12 27.41 -3.56
N GLU A 77 2.22 28.31 -3.97
CA GLU A 77 1.38 29.08 -3.06
C GLU A 77 0.38 28.17 -2.34
N ASP A 78 -0.23 27.21 -3.04
CA ASP A 78 -1.14 26.24 -2.44
C ASP A 78 -0.44 25.35 -1.40
N VAL A 79 0.78 24.91 -1.71
CA VAL A 79 1.58 24.14 -0.74
C VAL A 79 1.89 25.00 0.49
N ARG A 80 2.27 26.27 0.29
CA ARG A 80 2.58 27.21 1.37
C ARG A 80 1.38 27.46 2.28
N ASP A 81 0.19 27.56 1.71
CA ASP A 81 -1.05 27.80 2.47
C ASP A 81 -1.41 26.64 3.40
N MET A 82 -0.99 25.42 3.05
CA MET A 82 -1.19 24.23 3.89
C MET A 82 -0.18 24.10 5.01
N VAL A 83 0.96 24.83 4.96
CA VAL A 83 2.02 24.74 5.98
C VAL A 83 1.59 25.45 7.26
N ASP A 84 1.60 24.73 8.37
CA ASP A 84 1.54 25.31 9.70
C ASP A 84 2.93 25.82 10.13
N PHE A 85 3.16 27.11 9.95
CA PHE A 85 4.45 27.74 10.30
C PHE A 85 4.73 27.75 11.81
N GLU A 86 3.71 27.69 12.67
CA GLU A 86 3.93 27.55 14.12
C GLU A 86 4.56 26.20 14.42
N LYS A 87 4.10 25.12 13.77
CA LYS A 87 4.70 23.79 13.88
C LYS A 87 6.14 23.75 13.33
N VAL A 88 6.42 24.46 12.26
CA VAL A 88 7.79 24.63 11.76
C VAL A 88 8.68 25.28 12.80
N GLU A 89 8.22 26.34 13.46
CA GLU A 89 9.00 27.02 14.53
C GLU A 89 9.15 26.11 15.77
N GLU A 90 8.12 25.36 16.14
CA GLU A 90 8.21 24.36 17.21
C GLU A 90 9.25 23.28 16.86
N PHE A 91 9.29 22.84 15.60
CA PHE A 91 10.30 21.89 15.12
C PHE A 91 11.70 22.45 15.24
N ARG A 92 11.92 23.70 14.79
CA ARG A 92 13.21 24.39 14.88
C ARG A 92 13.70 24.56 16.32
N LYS A 93 12.79 24.90 17.25
CA LYS A 93 13.10 25.03 18.69
C LYS A 93 13.58 23.73 19.33
N ARG A 94 13.25 22.57 18.73
CA ARG A 94 13.73 21.25 19.20
C ARG A 94 15.08 20.85 18.60
N ALA A 95 15.64 21.64 17.69
CA ALA A 95 16.99 21.38 17.17
C ALA A 95 18.04 21.44 18.29
N LEU A 96 19.16 20.74 18.10
CA LEU A 96 20.29 20.82 19.02
C LEU A 96 20.80 22.27 19.06
N ASN A 97 20.86 22.83 20.25
CA ASN A 97 21.27 24.22 20.47
C ASN A 97 22.23 24.27 21.68
N PRO A 98 23.48 24.80 21.50
CA PRO A 98 24.45 24.92 22.60
C PRO A 98 23.95 25.80 23.77
N GLU A 99 23.08 26.78 23.49
CA GLU A 99 22.46 27.65 24.49
C GLU A 99 21.43 26.91 25.37
N HIS A 100 20.85 25.83 24.84
CA HIS A 100 19.87 24.98 25.50
C HIS A 100 20.23 23.50 25.28
N PRO A 101 21.31 23.01 25.91
CA PRO A 101 21.79 21.66 25.66
C PRO A 101 20.84 20.60 26.17
N VAL A 102 20.63 19.57 25.34
CA VAL A 102 19.84 18.37 25.68
C VAL A 102 20.60 17.13 25.30
N LEU A 103 20.48 16.08 26.09
CA LEU A 103 21.01 14.75 25.76
C LEU A 103 19.96 13.95 24.99
N ARG A 104 20.37 13.41 23.84
CA ARG A 104 19.56 12.52 23.00
C ARG A 104 20.41 11.35 22.51
N GLY A 105 19.76 10.21 22.28
CA GLY A 105 20.45 9.04 21.73
C GLY A 105 21.37 8.33 22.73
N THR A 106 21.19 8.53 24.02
CA THR A 106 21.93 7.84 25.07
C THR A 106 21.24 6.51 25.45
N ALA A 107 22.00 5.60 26.06
CA ALA A 107 21.43 4.43 26.70
C ALA A 107 20.58 4.83 27.92
N GLN A 108 19.44 4.15 28.09
CA GLN A 108 18.63 4.28 29.28
C GLN A 108 18.77 3.03 30.17
N ASN A 109 18.62 3.21 31.48
CA ASN A 109 18.61 2.09 32.40
C ASN A 109 17.41 1.17 32.13
N PRO A 110 17.56 -0.15 32.35
CA PRO A 110 16.52 -1.12 32.06
C PRO A 110 15.19 -0.87 32.79
N ASP A 111 15.24 -0.28 33.97
CA ASP A 111 14.08 0.03 34.81
C ASP A 111 13.19 1.16 34.27
N ILE A 112 13.71 2.04 33.42
CA ILE A 112 12.95 3.17 32.86
C ILE A 112 12.69 3.02 31.36
N PHE A 113 13.39 2.15 30.65
CA PHE A 113 13.34 2.06 29.19
C PHE A 113 11.94 1.69 28.69
N PHE A 114 11.26 0.74 29.31
CA PHE A 114 9.92 0.33 28.88
C PHE A 114 8.89 1.47 29.02
N GLN A 115 8.92 2.18 30.14
CA GLN A 115 8.06 3.37 30.31
C GLN A 115 8.34 4.45 29.28
N ALA A 116 9.61 4.69 28.94
CA ALA A 116 9.98 5.63 27.92
C ALA A 116 9.49 5.20 26.49
N ARG A 117 9.47 3.89 26.22
CA ARG A 117 8.88 3.35 24.99
C ARG A 117 7.38 3.58 24.90
N GLU A 118 6.65 3.39 26.00
CA GLU A 118 5.20 3.65 26.06
C GLU A 118 4.85 5.14 25.95
N ALA A 119 5.73 6.02 26.40
CA ALA A 119 5.52 7.48 26.34
C ALA A 119 5.43 8.05 24.92
N CYS A 120 5.81 7.30 23.90
CA CYS A 120 5.67 7.71 22.50
C CYS A 120 4.27 7.43 21.92
N ASN A 121 3.43 6.60 22.56
CA ASN A 121 2.13 6.18 22.02
C ASN A 121 1.24 7.35 21.57
N PRO A 122 1.06 8.45 22.36
CA PRO A 122 0.20 9.56 21.95
C PRO A 122 0.58 10.22 20.61
N TYR A 123 1.87 10.20 20.25
CA TYR A 123 2.32 10.72 18.96
C TYR A 123 1.87 9.82 17.81
N TYR A 124 1.97 8.50 17.97
CA TYR A 124 1.53 7.54 16.95
C TYR A 124 0.01 7.50 16.84
N ASP A 125 -0.71 7.64 17.95
CA ASP A 125 -2.18 7.69 17.97
C ASP A 125 -2.72 8.92 17.24
N ALA A 126 -1.99 10.04 17.26
CA ALA A 126 -2.36 11.27 16.57
C ALA A 126 -2.10 11.23 15.05
N ILE A 127 -1.10 10.49 14.58
CA ILE A 127 -0.67 10.48 13.17
C ILE A 127 -1.81 10.22 12.18
N PRO A 128 -2.69 9.20 12.36
CA PRO A 128 -3.75 8.95 11.39
C PRO A 128 -4.68 10.14 11.19
N GLY A 129 -5.07 10.83 12.26
CA GLY A 129 -5.89 12.04 12.18
C GLY A 129 -5.17 13.18 11.45
N ILE A 130 -3.89 13.42 11.78
CA ILE A 130 -3.08 14.44 11.09
C ILE A 130 -2.95 14.16 9.59
N VAL A 131 -2.70 12.89 9.22
CA VAL A 131 -2.61 12.49 7.81
C VAL A 131 -3.96 12.68 7.10
N GLU A 132 -5.06 12.30 7.73
CA GLU A 132 -6.42 12.48 7.18
C GLU A 132 -6.75 13.97 6.98
N ASP A 133 -6.37 14.84 7.92
CA ASP A 133 -6.56 16.29 7.81
C ASP A 133 -5.77 16.88 6.64
N TYR A 134 -4.51 16.47 6.44
CA TYR A 134 -3.73 16.93 5.28
C TYR A 134 -4.22 16.30 3.97
N MET A 135 -4.68 15.05 3.96
CA MET A 135 -5.35 14.48 2.79
C MET A 135 -6.60 15.29 2.42
N ASN A 136 -7.41 15.71 3.40
CA ASN A 136 -8.60 16.53 3.17
C ASN A 136 -8.23 17.90 2.59
N LYS A 137 -7.20 18.57 3.10
CA LYS A 137 -6.70 19.84 2.53
C LYS A 137 -6.25 19.67 1.08
N VAL A 138 -5.54 18.58 0.77
CA VAL A 138 -5.14 18.23 -0.60
C VAL A 138 -6.36 17.98 -1.48
N ASN A 139 -7.32 17.18 -1.00
CA ASN A 139 -8.56 16.89 -1.73
C ASN A 139 -9.34 18.16 -2.09
N GLU A 140 -9.44 19.09 -1.16
CA GLU A 140 -10.11 20.38 -1.39
C GLU A 140 -9.41 21.26 -2.44
N LYS A 141 -8.07 21.23 -2.47
CA LYS A 141 -7.25 22.07 -3.37
C LYS A 141 -7.25 21.55 -4.81
N ILE A 142 -7.17 20.24 -5.02
CA ILE A 142 -6.98 19.64 -6.34
C ILE A 142 -8.11 18.70 -6.78
N GLY A 143 -9.19 18.60 -5.98
CA GLY A 143 -10.38 17.82 -6.36
C GLY A 143 -10.19 16.31 -6.32
N THR A 144 -9.32 15.81 -5.46
CA THR A 144 -9.06 14.37 -5.25
C THR A 144 -9.93 13.80 -4.11
N ASN A 145 -9.77 12.51 -3.80
CA ASN A 145 -10.49 11.84 -2.71
C ASN A 145 -9.57 10.89 -1.94
N TYR A 146 -8.40 11.40 -1.50
CA TYR A 146 -7.47 10.61 -0.70
C TYR A 146 -8.00 10.35 0.69
N LYS A 147 -7.88 9.10 1.14
CA LYS A 147 -8.20 8.62 2.49
C LYS A 147 -7.10 7.67 2.96
N LEU A 148 -7.08 7.36 4.25
CA LEU A 148 -6.12 6.39 4.80
C LEU A 148 -6.27 5.01 4.13
N PHE A 149 -7.54 4.63 3.85
CA PHE A 149 -7.94 3.48 3.05
C PHE A 149 -8.98 3.96 2.05
N ASN A 150 -8.68 3.87 0.75
CA ASN A 150 -9.64 4.20 -0.29
C ASN A 150 -10.37 2.96 -0.79
N TYR A 151 -11.68 3.01 -0.79
CA TYR A 151 -12.49 1.99 -1.45
C TYR A 151 -12.73 2.36 -2.93
N TYR A 152 -12.69 1.35 -3.80
CA TYR A 152 -13.04 1.44 -5.21
C TYR A 152 -13.87 0.24 -5.65
N GLY A 153 -14.88 0.42 -6.51
CA GLY A 153 -15.68 -0.62 -7.11
C GLY A 153 -17.14 -0.57 -6.73
N ALA A 154 -17.84 -1.71 -6.80
CA ALA A 154 -19.27 -1.79 -6.53
C ALA A 154 -19.60 -1.47 -5.07
N PRO A 155 -20.58 -0.60 -4.76
CA PRO A 155 -20.91 -0.22 -3.39
C PRO A 155 -21.43 -1.39 -2.55
N ASP A 156 -21.89 -2.45 -3.20
CA ASP A 156 -22.38 -3.68 -2.61
C ASP A 156 -21.50 -4.89 -2.99
N ALA A 157 -20.19 -4.68 -3.09
CA ALA A 157 -19.24 -5.71 -3.42
C ALA A 157 -19.29 -6.88 -2.44
N THR A 158 -19.27 -8.10 -2.98
CA THR A 158 -19.20 -9.34 -2.20
C THR A 158 -17.77 -9.86 -2.08
N HIS A 159 -16.91 -9.48 -3.02
CA HIS A 159 -15.50 -9.85 -3.03
C HIS A 159 -14.64 -8.60 -3.09
N VAL A 160 -13.72 -8.46 -2.13
CA VAL A 160 -12.84 -7.30 -2.00
C VAL A 160 -11.38 -7.74 -2.01
N ILE A 161 -10.56 -7.09 -2.83
CA ILE A 161 -9.10 -7.19 -2.71
C ILE A 161 -8.64 -6.07 -1.78
N VAL A 162 -7.68 -6.35 -0.90
CA VAL A 162 -6.92 -5.36 -0.14
C VAL A 162 -5.49 -5.37 -0.64
N ALA A 163 -5.00 -4.24 -1.11
CA ALA A 163 -3.66 -4.12 -1.68
C ALA A 163 -3.07 -2.71 -1.48
N MET A 164 -1.77 -2.56 -1.75
CA MET A 164 -1.09 -1.26 -1.79
C MET A 164 -0.08 -1.21 -2.94
N GLY A 165 0.24 0.00 -3.40
CA GLY A 165 1.17 0.24 -4.49
C GLY A 165 0.56 0.11 -5.88
N SER A 166 1.40 -0.05 -6.88
CA SER A 166 1.04 0.06 -8.29
C SER A 166 0.02 -0.96 -8.80
N VAL A 167 -0.10 -2.11 -8.15
CA VAL A 167 -1.11 -3.12 -8.53
C VAL A 167 -2.54 -2.61 -8.40
N CYS A 168 -2.76 -1.58 -7.56
CA CYS A 168 -4.09 -1.02 -7.35
C CYS A 168 -4.71 -0.50 -8.66
N ASP A 169 -3.92 0.15 -9.51
CA ASP A 169 -4.42 0.69 -10.79
C ASP A 169 -4.84 -0.44 -11.74
N THR A 170 -4.07 -1.54 -11.81
CA THR A 170 -4.45 -2.74 -12.57
C THR A 170 -5.74 -3.40 -12.02
N ILE A 171 -5.90 -3.38 -10.70
CA ILE A 171 -7.10 -3.93 -10.07
C ILE A 171 -8.32 -3.07 -10.39
N GLU A 172 -8.21 -1.73 -10.37
CA GLU A 172 -9.31 -0.82 -10.72
C GLU A 172 -9.79 -1.04 -12.14
N GLU A 173 -8.90 -1.04 -13.12
CA GLU A 173 -9.22 -1.33 -14.52
C GLU A 173 -9.89 -2.71 -14.71
N THR A 174 -9.43 -3.69 -13.92
CA THR A 174 -10.02 -5.03 -13.96
C THR A 174 -11.43 -5.04 -13.37
N ILE A 175 -11.65 -4.33 -12.26
CA ILE A 175 -12.96 -4.18 -11.61
C ILE A 175 -13.96 -3.53 -12.57
N ASP A 176 -13.55 -2.42 -13.21
CA ASP A 176 -14.41 -1.70 -14.15
C ASP A 176 -14.86 -2.61 -15.29
N TYR A 177 -13.88 -3.31 -15.90
CA TYR A 177 -14.18 -4.27 -16.96
C TYR A 177 -15.15 -5.37 -16.50
N LEU A 178 -14.87 -6.03 -15.37
CA LEU A 178 -15.67 -7.16 -14.90
C LEU A 178 -17.06 -6.73 -14.40
N ASN A 179 -17.15 -5.62 -13.68
CA ASN A 179 -18.42 -5.12 -13.18
C ASN A 179 -19.31 -4.65 -14.34
N GLU A 180 -18.73 -4.01 -15.38
CA GLU A 180 -19.50 -3.56 -16.55
C GLU A 180 -19.88 -4.72 -17.48
N LYS A 181 -18.93 -5.58 -17.82
CA LYS A 181 -19.11 -6.62 -18.86
C LYS A 181 -19.71 -7.92 -18.34
N GLU A 182 -19.37 -8.30 -17.12
CA GLU A 182 -19.80 -9.58 -16.53
C GLU A 182 -20.87 -9.39 -15.42
N GLY A 183 -21.19 -8.13 -15.07
CA GLY A 183 -22.20 -7.83 -14.03
C GLY A 183 -21.79 -8.28 -12.64
N THR A 184 -20.50 -8.32 -12.36
CA THR A 184 -19.94 -8.72 -11.06
C THR A 184 -20.08 -7.60 -10.03
N LYS A 185 -19.85 -7.94 -8.75
CA LYS A 185 -19.82 -6.99 -7.63
C LYS A 185 -18.50 -7.10 -6.91
N LEU A 186 -17.49 -6.49 -7.50
CA LEU A 186 -16.10 -6.55 -7.04
C LEU A 186 -15.66 -5.20 -6.50
N GLY A 187 -14.74 -5.23 -5.54
CA GLY A 187 -14.19 -4.04 -4.93
C GLY A 187 -12.72 -4.18 -4.55
N LEU A 188 -12.09 -3.05 -4.33
CA LEU A 188 -10.72 -2.88 -3.88
C LEU A 188 -10.67 -1.94 -2.68
N VAL A 189 -9.89 -2.28 -1.66
CA VAL A 189 -9.42 -1.33 -0.65
C VAL A 189 -7.94 -1.06 -0.89
N LYS A 190 -7.62 0.18 -1.28
CA LYS A 190 -6.23 0.66 -1.39
C LYS A 190 -5.73 1.11 -0.03
N VAL A 191 -4.66 0.49 0.45
CA VAL A 191 -3.99 0.90 1.69
C VAL A 191 -3.01 2.03 1.37
N ARG A 192 -3.25 3.22 1.93
CA ARG A 192 -2.34 4.36 1.79
C ARG A 192 -1.50 4.56 3.05
N LEU A 193 -2.12 4.70 4.21
CA LEU A 193 -1.39 4.73 5.48
C LEU A 193 -1.21 3.31 6.02
N TYR A 194 -0.03 2.74 5.79
CA TYR A 194 0.30 1.40 6.26
C TYR A 194 0.72 1.40 7.75
N ARG A 195 1.38 2.46 8.21
CA ARG A 195 1.74 2.67 9.63
C ARG A 195 1.55 4.13 10.03
N PRO A 196 0.91 4.41 11.19
CA PRO A 196 0.17 3.48 12.06
C PRO A 196 -1.04 2.87 11.35
N PHE A 197 -1.28 1.57 11.57
CA PHE A 197 -2.41 0.88 10.94
C PHE A 197 -3.71 1.13 11.72
N ARG A 198 -4.78 1.56 11.04
CA ARG A 198 -6.06 1.90 11.65
C ARG A 198 -7.13 0.88 11.27
N ALA A 199 -7.39 -0.03 12.21
CA ALA A 199 -8.39 -1.10 12.02
C ALA A 199 -9.79 -0.55 11.77
N ASP A 200 -10.20 0.48 12.53
CA ASP A 200 -11.51 1.14 12.37
C ASP A 200 -11.70 1.72 10.96
N LYS A 201 -10.68 2.39 10.41
CA LYS A 201 -10.73 2.97 9.07
C LYS A 201 -10.72 1.91 7.96
N LEU A 202 -10.03 0.80 8.16
CA LEU A 202 -10.14 -0.35 7.25
C LEU A 202 -11.56 -0.92 7.25
N VAL A 203 -12.16 -1.12 8.43
CA VAL A 203 -13.53 -1.63 8.57
C VAL A 203 -14.54 -0.69 7.92
N GLU A 204 -14.41 0.63 8.09
CA GLU A 204 -15.24 1.63 7.44
C GLU A 204 -15.15 1.58 5.89
N ALA A 205 -13.99 1.23 5.35
CA ALA A 205 -13.77 1.17 3.91
C ALA A 205 -14.36 -0.08 3.24
N ILE A 206 -14.58 -1.17 3.98
CA ILE A 206 -15.09 -2.44 3.44
C ILE A 206 -16.62 -2.40 3.37
N PRO A 207 -17.26 -2.68 2.20
CA PRO A 207 -18.69 -2.79 2.11
C PRO A 207 -19.26 -3.86 3.05
N SER A 208 -20.39 -3.56 3.70
CA SER A 208 -21.05 -4.50 4.65
C SER A 208 -21.53 -5.80 4.00
N THR A 209 -21.63 -5.82 2.68
CA THR A 209 -21.98 -6.98 1.85
C THR A 209 -20.81 -7.90 1.54
N CYS A 210 -19.60 -7.55 2.01
CA CYS A 210 -18.39 -8.31 1.71
C CYS A 210 -18.43 -9.69 2.37
N GLU A 211 -18.33 -10.73 1.56
CA GLU A 211 -18.34 -12.15 1.97
C GLU A 211 -16.92 -12.75 1.93
N GLN A 212 -16.01 -12.11 1.17
CA GLN A 212 -14.65 -12.60 1.00
C GLN A 212 -13.66 -11.48 0.74
N ILE A 213 -12.47 -11.64 1.32
CA ILE A 213 -11.35 -10.73 1.16
C ILE A 213 -10.13 -11.52 0.66
N SER A 214 -9.47 -10.98 -0.36
CA SER A 214 -8.13 -11.43 -0.78
C SER A 214 -7.12 -10.33 -0.51
N VAL A 215 -6.10 -10.61 0.29
CA VAL A 215 -5.04 -9.64 0.55
C VAL A 215 -3.86 -9.94 -0.35
N LEU A 216 -3.42 -8.96 -1.14
CA LEU A 216 -2.27 -9.09 -2.03
C LEU A 216 -1.05 -8.42 -1.43
N ASP A 217 -0.03 -9.22 -1.14
CA ASP A 217 1.27 -8.78 -0.65
C ASP A 217 2.34 -8.92 -1.75
N ARG A 218 3.03 -7.82 -2.09
CA ARG A 218 4.18 -7.83 -3.00
C ARG A 218 5.45 -8.21 -2.26
N THR A 219 5.38 -9.32 -1.55
CA THR A 219 6.50 -9.87 -0.77
C THR A 219 6.31 -11.36 -0.50
N LYS A 220 7.35 -11.98 0.00
CA LYS A 220 7.32 -13.28 0.65
C LYS A 220 8.13 -13.20 1.93
N GLU A 221 7.48 -13.45 3.07
CA GLU A 221 8.15 -13.58 4.37
C GLU A 221 8.37 -15.06 4.69
N PRO A 222 9.61 -15.60 4.53
CA PRO A 222 9.87 -17.00 4.78
C PRO A 222 9.65 -17.39 6.26
N GLY A 223 8.91 -18.47 6.48
CA GLY A 223 8.65 -18.99 7.83
C GLY A 223 7.52 -18.27 8.59
N SER A 224 6.85 -17.30 7.97
CA SER A 224 5.66 -16.66 8.55
C SER A 224 4.38 -17.43 8.22
N GLU A 225 3.38 -17.32 9.10
CA GLU A 225 2.04 -17.86 8.88
C GLU A 225 1.25 -17.10 7.80
N GLY A 226 1.67 -15.91 7.44
CA GLY A 226 1.11 -15.09 6.38
C GLY A 226 2.01 -13.90 6.08
N GLU A 227 1.74 -13.23 4.99
CA GLU A 227 2.47 -12.03 4.61
C GLU A 227 2.06 -10.84 5.49
N PRO A 228 2.87 -9.78 5.62
CA PRO A 228 2.64 -8.74 6.62
C PRO A 228 1.31 -7.99 6.50
N LEU A 229 0.89 -7.60 5.29
CA LEU A 229 -0.39 -6.91 5.11
C LEU A 229 -1.56 -7.84 5.42
N TYR A 230 -1.48 -9.10 4.99
CA TYR A 230 -2.49 -10.11 5.31
C TYR A 230 -2.65 -10.26 6.82
N LEU A 231 -1.56 -10.37 7.59
CA LEU A 231 -1.61 -10.50 9.05
C LEU A 231 -2.21 -9.25 9.72
N ASP A 232 -1.90 -8.06 9.23
CA ASP A 232 -2.48 -6.81 9.72
C ASP A 232 -3.99 -6.75 9.46
N VAL A 233 -4.45 -7.16 8.26
CA VAL A 233 -5.88 -7.22 7.92
C VAL A 233 -6.62 -8.24 8.79
N VAL A 234 -6.09 -9.45 8.94
CA VAL A 234 -6.69 -10.48 9.81
C VAL A 234 -6.82 -9.97 11.24
N ALA A 235 -5.76 -9.35 11.77
CA ALA A 235 -5.79 -8.78 13.13
C ALA A 235 -6.82 -7.65 13.27
N ALA A 236 -6.90 -6.77 12.27
CA ALA A 236 -7.83 -5.63 12.26
C ALA A 236 -9.30 -6.05 12.18
N LEU A 237 -9.61 -7.13 11.47
CA LEU A 237 -10.99 -7.60 11.28
C LEU A 237 -11.47 -8.51 12.40
N LYS A 238 -10.57 -9.00 13.26
CA LYS A 238 -10.93 -9.85 14.39
C LYS A 238 -11.84 -9.11 15.37
N GLY A 239 -13.01 -9.69 15.65
CA GLY A 239 -13.99 -9.09 16.57
C GLY A 239 -14.85 -7.99 15.97
N THR A 240 -14.76 -7.76 14.67
CA THR A 240 -15.64 -6.87 13.91
C THR A 240 -16.79 -7.63 13.26
N GLN A 241 -17.63 -6.93 12.50
CA GLN A 241 -18.68 -7.55 11.69
C GLN A 241 -18.13 -8.48 10.59
N PHE A 242 -16.84 -8.40 10.28
CA PHE A 242 -16.16 -9.22 9.26
C PHE A 242 -15.38 -10.40 9.85
N HIS A 243 -15.57 -10.72 11.14
CA HIS A 243 -14.79 -11.77 11.83
C HIS A 243 -14.91 -13.18 11.21
N ASP A 244 -16.02 -13.46 10.54
CA ASP A 244 -16.28 -14.75 9.87
C ASP A 244 -16.03 -14.71 8.36
N VAL A 245 -15.62 -13.56 7.81
CA VAL A 245 -15.32 -13.43 6.39
C VAL A 245 -14.06 -14.23 6.06
N ALA A 246 -14.12 -15.02 4.99
CA ALA A 246 -12.94 -15.75 4.51
C ALA A 246 -11.87 -14.77 3.99
N ILE A 247 -10.65 -14.87 4.52
CA ILE A 247 -9.53 -14.00 4.12
C ILE A 247 -8.44 -14.87 3.51
N ALA A 248 -8.12 -14.64 2.23
CA ALA A 248 -7.05 -15.31 1.51
C ALA A 248 -5.79 -14.44 1.44
N SER A 249 -4.62 -15.10 1.49
CA SER A 249 -3.29 -14.46 1.38
C SER A 249 -2.70 -14.73 -0.01
N GLY A 250 -2.50 -13.70 -0.81
CA GLY A 250 -1.92 -13.77 -2.14
C GLY A 250 -0.56 -13.10 -2.24
N ARG A 251 0.41 -13.78 -2.83
CA ARG A 251 1.75 -13.25 -3.14
C ARG A 251 1.86 -12.95 -4.63
N TYR A 252 2.45 -11.80 -4.97
CA TYR A 252 2.60 -11.36 -6.35
C TYR A 252 3.85 -10.49 -6.55
N GLY A 253 4.24 -10.29 -7.80
CA GLY A 253 5.09 -9.17 -8.22
C GLY A 253 6.55 -9.21 -7.76
N LEU A 254 7.10 -10.37 -7.39
CA LEU A 254 8.50 -10.48 -6.95
C LEU A 254 9.50 -10.60 -8.11
N GLY A 255 9.03 -10.48 -9.35
CA GLY A 255 9.83 -10.55 -10.55
C GLY A 255 9.53 -9.41 -11.52
N SER A 256 10.11 -9.48 -12.72
CA SER A 256 9.93 -8.48 -13.77
C SER A 256 8.62 -8.61 -14.56
N LYS A 257 7.88 -9.69 -14.38
CA LYS A 257 6.60 -9.91 -15.07
C LYS A 257 5.52 -9.00 -14.50
N ASP A 258 4.69 -8.44 -15.39
CA ASP A 258 3.55 -7.63 -15.00
C ASP A 258 2.47 -8.48 -14.35
N THR A 259 1.76 -7.89 -13.39
CA THR A 259 0.51 -8.46 -12.89
C THR A 259 -0.61 -8.07 -13.87
N THR A 260 -1.24 -9.08 -14.47
CA THR A 260 -2.20 -8.87 -15.55
C THR A 260 -3.65 -8.86 -15.04
N PRO A 261 -4.59 -8.20 -15.76
CA PRO A 261 -6.02 -8.26 -15.45
C PRO A 261 -6.58 -9.69 -15.32
N ALA A 262 -6.10 -10.63 -16.15
CA ALA A 262 -6.51 -12.02 -16.05
C ALA A 262 -6.07 -12.69 -14.74
N GLN A 263 -4.91 -12.32 -14.21
CA GLN A 263 -4.45 -12.78 -12.90
C GLN A 263 -5.28 -12.19 -11.76
N ILE A 264 -5.65 -10.91 -11.86
CA ILE A 264 -6.56 -10.26 -10.90
C ILE A 264 -7.94 -10.91 -10.94
N LYS A 265 -8.45 -11.23 -12.13
CA LYS A 265 -9.68 -12.02 -12.28
C LYS A 265 -9.57 -13.35 -11.54
N ALA A 266 -8.47 -14.07 -11.69
CA ALA A 266 -8.23 -15.34 -11.00
C ALA A 266 -8.24 -15.20 -9.47
N VAL A 267 -7.74 -14.08 -8.93
CA VAL A 267 -7.79 -13.79 -7.48
C VAL A 267 -9.25 -13.67 -7.00
N TYR A 268 -10.10 -12.94 -7.71
CA TYR A 268 -11.52 -12.83 -7.36
C TYR A 268 -12.25 -14.18 -7.47
N TRP A 269 -11.93 -14.97 -8.50
CA TRP A 269 -12.57 -16.27 -8.73
C TRP A 269 -12.06 -17.38 -7.81
N ASN A 270 -10.87 -17.25 -7.23
CA ASN A 270 -10.35 -18.22 -6.25
C ASN A 270 -11.37 -18.53 -5.15
N ALA A 271 -12.13 -17.55 -4.77
CA ALA A 271 -13.20 -17.63 -3.80
C ALA A 271 -14.39 -18.48 -4.21
N SER A 272 -14.74 -18.38 -5.47
CA SER A 272 -15.95 -19.01 -6.02
C SER A 272 -15.76 -20.52 -6.21
N TRP A 273 -14.52 -21.01 -6.19
CA TRP A 273 -14.17 -22.41 -6.46
C TRP A 273 -14.03 -23.20 -5.18
N LYS A 274 -15.15 -23.63 -4.61
CA LYS A 274 -15.17 -24.37 -3.33
C LYS A 274 -14.22 -25.57 -3.28
N ASP A 275 -14.06 -26.29 -4.39
CA ASP A 275 -13.24 -27.50 -4.46
C ASP A 275 -11.73 -27.22 -4.72
N THR A 276 -11.40 -26.04 -5.24
CA THR A 276 -10.04 -25.63 -5.61
C THR A 276 -9.58 -24.36 -4.90
N TYR A 277 -10.35 -23.88 -3.91
CA TYR A 277 -10.01 -22.72 -3.11
C TYR A 277 -8.63 -22.84 -2.45
N LYS A 278 -7.79 -21.85 -2.71
CA LYS A 278 -6.46 -21.73 -2.10
C LYS A 278 -6.46 -20.57 -1.10
N PRO A 279 -6.49 -20.82 0.21
CA PRO A 279 -6.41 -19.77 1.22
C PRO A 279 -5.06 -19.04 1.21
N ARG A 280 -4.03 -19.67 0.65
CA ARG A 280 -2.73 -19.07 0.32
C ARG A 280 -2.43 -19.37 -1.14
N PHE A 281 -2.07 -18.36 -1.89
CA PHE A 281 -1.82 -18.51 -3.32
C PHE A 281 -0.71 -17.59 -3.83
N THR A 282 -0.27 -17.88 -5.05
CA THR A 282 0.62 -17.03 -5.84
C THR A 282 -0.02 -16.71 -7.18
N ILE A 283 0.29 -15.55 -7.74
CA ILE A 283 0.00 -15.19 -9.13
C ILE A 283 1.26 -14.69 -9.83
N GLY A 284 1.30 -14.77 -11.15
CA GLY A 284 2.42 -14.33 -11.98
C GLY A 284 3.56 -15.34 -12.14
N ILE A 285 3.47 -16.50 -11.50
CA ILE A 285 4.41 -17.62 -11.63
C ILE A 285 3.66 -18.95 -11.75
N GLU A 286 4.35 -19.97 -12.18
CA GLU A 286 3.98 -21.39 -11.99
C GLU A 286 4.86 -21.95 -10.87
N ASP A 287 4.23 -22.22 -9.74
CA ASP A 287 4.91 -22.85 -8.59
C ASP A 287 4.73 -24.35 -8.67
N ASP A 288 5.75 -25.03 -9.18
CA ASP A 288 5.81 -26.49 -9.34
C ASP A 288 6.33 -27.23 -8.09
N VAL A 289 6.63 -26.49 -7.02
CA VAL A 289 7.12 -27.03 -5.75
C VAL A 289 6.00 -27.20 -4.73
N THR A 290 5.27 -26.12 -4.45
CA THR A 290 4.18 -26.09 -3.47
C THR A 290 2.79 -25.99 -4.10
N ASN A 291 2.72 -25.78 -5.42
CA ASN A 291 1.49 -25.77 -6.24
C ASN A 291 0.47 -24.71 -5.76
N LEU A 292 0.95 -23.57 -5.30
CA LEU A 292 0.11 -22.47 -4.79
C LEU A 292 -0.38 -21.51 -5.87
N SER A 293 0.13 -21.62 -7.11
CA SER A 293 -0.26 -20.72 -8.19
C SER A 293 -1.73 -20.89 -8.56
N LEU A 294 -2.42 -19.75 -8.73
CA LEU A 294 -3.76 -19.75 -9.31
C LEU A 294 -3.65 -19.97 -10.82
N GLU A 295 -4.56 -20.76 -11.35
CA GLU A 295 -4.72 -20.91 -12.80
C GLU A 295 -5.30 -19.60 -13.37
N THR A 296 -4.74 -19.18 -14.50
CA THR A 296 -5.16 -17.96 -15.18
C THR A 296 -5.76 -18.34 -16.53
N GLU A 297 -7.02 -18.05 -16.72
CA GLU A 297 -7.72 -18.34 -17.97
C GLU A 297 -7.51 -17.22 -18.99
N GLY A 298 -6.84 -17.54 -20.11
CA GLY A 298 -6.76 -16.68 -21.29
C GLY A 298 -6.04 -15.35 -21.07
N LYS A 299 -6.34 -14.40 -21.94
CA LYS A 299 -5.94 -12.99 -21.83
C LYS A 299 -7.19 -12.15 -21.65
N LEU A 300 -7.18 -11.27 -20.67
CA LEU A 300 -8.21 -10.26 -20.49
C LEU A 300 -7.60 -8.92 -20.89
N ASP A 301 -8.23 -8.25 -21.83
CA ASP A 301 -7.84 -6.91 -22.27
C ASP A 301 -8.84 -5.91 -21.67
N SER A 302 -8.39 -5.23 -20.64
CA SER A 302 -9.13 -4.16 -19.95
C SER A 302 -8.64 -2.77 -20.34
N ALA A 303 -7.78 -2.67 -21.37
CA ALA A 303 -7.22 -1.38 -21.75
C ALA A 303 -8.32 -0.39 -22.14
N PRO A 304 -8.27 0.86 -21.63
CA PRO A 304 -9.23 1.90 -21.96
C PRO A 304 -9.27 2.20 -23.47
N ALA A 305 -10.42 2.66 -23.94
CA ALA A 305 -10.58 3.06 -25.34
C ALA A 305 -9.56 4.15 -25.72
N GLY A 306 -8.90 3.97 -26.86
CA GLY A 306 -7.87 4.87 -27.35
C GLY A 306 -6.44 4.51 -26.93
N THR A 307 -6.25 3.45 -26.15
CA THR A 307 -4.92 2.92 -25.81
C THR A 307 -4.20 2.46 -27.08
N THR A 308 -2.94 2.88 -27.26
CA THR A 308 -2.07 2.41 -28.33
C THR A 308 -1.03 1.47 -27.75
N ALA A 309 -1.12 0.19 -28.09
CA ALA A 309 -0.13 -0.80 -27.68
C ALA A 309 1.06 -0.80 -28.64
N CYS A 310 2.28 -0.61 -28.12
CA CYS A 310 3.52 -0.65 -28.88
C CYS A 310 4.41 -1.79 -28.40
N LYS A 311 5.07 -2.48 -29.33
CA LYS A 311 6.06 -3.50 -29.01
C LYS A 311 7.39 -3.13 -29.62
N PHE A 312 8.40 -2.95 -28.79
CA PHE A 312 9.76 -2.65 -29.19
C PHE A 312 10.61 -3.93 -29.16
N TRP A 313 11.38 -4.13 -30.22
CA TRP A 313 12.31 -5.24 -30.33
C TRP A 313 13.73 -4.72 -30.33
N GLY A 314 14.56 -5.17 -29.39
CA GLY A 314 15.99 -4.89 -29.33
C GLY A 314 16.80 -6.16 -29.53
N LEU A 315 17.99 -6.05 -30.08
CA LEU A 315 18.97 -7.13 -30.24
C LEU A 315 20.09 -6.93 -29.21
N GLY A 316 20.19 -7.85 -28.24
CA GLY A 316 21.23 -7.76 -27.20
C GLY A 316 21.03 -6.56 -26.27
N ALA A 317 22.10 -5.76 -26.09
CA ALA A 317 22.12 -4.61 -25.18
C ALA A 317 21.70 -3.29 -25.85
N ASP A 318 20.81 -3.33 -26.81
CA ASP A 318 20.33 -2.16 -27.55
C ASP A 318 19.37 -1.28 -26.74
N GLY A 319 19.83 -0.73 -25.68
CA GLY A 319 19.08 0.15 -24.81
C GLY A 319 18.94 -0.40 -23.40
N THR A 320 18.91 0.50 -22.46
CA THR A 320 18.53 0.22 -21.08
C THR A 320 17.04 0.58 -20.94
N VAL A 321 16.25 -0.39 -20.68
CA VAL A 321 14.83 -0.20 -20.42
C VAL A 321 14.58 -0.34 -18.94
#